data_2aea67b6f6f791fbb0c3d5c601fd63f7
#
_entry.id   2aea67b6f6f791fbb0c3d5c601fd63f7
#
_cell.length_a   1.000
_cell.length_b   1.000
_cell.length_c   1.000
_cell.angle_alpha   90.00
_cell.angle_beta   90.00
_cell.angle_gamma   90.00
#
_symmetry.space_group_name_H-M   'P 1'
#
loop_
_entity.id
_entity.type
_entity.pdbx_description
1 polymer ?
#
loop_
_entity_poly.entity_id
_entity_poly.type
_entity_poly.pdbx_seq_one_letter_code
_entity_poly.pdbx_strand_id
1 'polypeptide(L)'
;MLTRKAKLFLSLAAATPLLFAACHDNTLIGPYGDVAGTYQLTVFQNATPPVTYTYSAGQIDALPNGGTLTWTDGTMVLNSNGTFTETNNYEVTPSGGQTTSSAFVSIGTFTVNGTEIDFSAPPQNQASARFFSGTIVSDRINYIEADGGVNFAYEYRR
;
A
#
# COMPACT_ATOMS: atom_id res chain seq x y z
N MET A 1 17.61 68.14 54.15
CA MET A 1 18.45 67.10 53.52
C MET A 1 17.53 65.96 53.13
N LEU A 2 17.34 65.78 51.83
CA LEU A 2 16.35 64.85 51.28
C LEU A 2 16.90 63.42 51.18
N THR A 3 16.23 62.48 51.79
CA THR A 3 16.50 61.04 51.55
C THR A 3 15.42 60.52 50.56
N ARG A 4 15.88 60.26 49.35
CA ARG A 4 15.03 59.65 48.30
C ARG A 4 14.93 58.15 48.59
N LYS A 5 13.68 57.69 48.86
CA LYS A 5 13.33 56.28 48.93
C LYS A 5 13.18 55.74 47.50
N ALA A 6 14.08 54.88 47.09
CA ALA A 6 13.98 54.15 45.86
C ALA A 6 12.90 53.03 46.03
N LYS A 7 11.82 53.10 45.29
CA LYS A 7 10.83 52.02 45.18
C LYS A 7 11.30 51.02 44.14
N LEU A 8 11.68 49.85 44.62
CA LEU A 8 12.03 48.73 43.78
C LEU A 8 10.72 48.10 43.27
N PHE A 9 10.38 48.31 42.04
CA PHE A 9 9.28 47.56 41.37
C PHE A 9 9.78 46.19 41.00
N LEU A 10 9.36 45.17 41.72
CA LEU A 10 9.58 43.78 41.39
C LEU A 10 8.54 43.38 40.34
N SER A 11 8.94 43.41 39.07
CA SER A 11 8.09 42.90 37.98
C SER A 11 8.13 41.40 38.02
N LEU A 12 7.05 40.80 38.56
CA LEU A 12 6.84 39.35 38.48
C LEU A 12 6.41 39.01 37.05
N ALA A 13 7.39 38.65 36.21
CA ALA A 13 7.10 38.07 34.91
C ALA A 13 6.50 36.68 35.10
N ALA A 14 5.18 36.58 35.03
CA ALA A 14 4.51 35.30 34.93
C ALA A 14 4.84 34.66 33.59
N ALA A 15 5.82 33.77 33.59
CA ALA A 15 6.08 32.86 32.49
C ALA A 15 4.93 31.86 32.43
N THR A 16 3.94 32.13 31.59
CA THR A 16 2.92 31.16 31.18
C THR A 16 3.64 30.07 30.38
N PRO A 17 3.67 28.80 30.85
CA PRO A 17 4.10 27.72 29.98
C PRO A 17 3.03 27.58 28.89
N LEU A 18 3.38 27.96 27.68
CA LEU A 18 2.68 27.51 26.47
C LEU A 18 2.84 26.00 26.44
N LEU A 19 1.87 25.31 27.01
CA LEU A 19 1.60 23.91 26.70
C LEU A 19 1.27 23.87 25.21
N PHE A 20 2.26 23.68 24.37
CA PHE A 20 2.06 23.10 23.07
C PHE A 20 1.54 21.68 23.32
N ALA A 21 0.20 21.57 23.47
CA ALA A 21 -0.46 20.35 23.16
C ALA A 21 -0.10 20.09 21.69
N ALA A 22 0.98 19.34 21.47
CA ALA A 22 1.18 18.66 20.21
C ALA A 22 -0.02 17.73 20.11
N CYS A 23 -1.11 18.24 19.51
CA CYS A 23 -2.08 17.38 18.90
C CYS A 23 -1.28 16.53 17.93
N HIS A 24 -0.97 15.32 18.35
CA HIS A 24 -0.66 14.25 17.45
C HIS A 24 -1.97 13.94 16.74
N ASP A 25 -2.38 14.86 15.85
CA ASP A 25 -3.34 14.56 14.82
C ASP A 25 -2.68 13.57 13.89
N ASN A 26 -2.81 12.29 14.23
CA ASN A 26 -2.62 11.18 13.31
C ASN A 26 -3.76 11.14 12.27
N THR A 27 -4.50 12.22 12.09
CA THR A 27 -5.39 12.38 10.96
C THR A 27 -4.51 12.58 9.74
N LEU A 28 -4.28 11.50 9.02
CA LEU A 28 -3.70 11.57 7.69
C LEU A 28 -4.51 12.59 6.89
N ILE A 29 -3.84 13.62 6.39
CA ILE A 29 -4.50 14.70 5.66
C ILE A 29 -5.00 14.15 4.33
N GLY A 30 -6.32 14.14 4.12
CA GLY A 30 -6.93 13.69 2.88
C GLY A 30 -8.21 12.88 3.11
N PRO A 31 -9.03 12.69 2.08
CA PRO A 31 -10.34 12.04 2.17
C PRO A 31 -10.27 10.55 2.58
N TYR A 32 -9.10 9.92 2.44
CA TYR A 32 -8.90 8.49 2.71
C TYR A 32 -7.89 8.25 3.84
N GLY A 33 -7.75 9.18 4.78
CA GLY A 33 -6.80 9.09 5.88
C GLY A 33 -6.91 7.80 6.70
N ASP A 34 -8.11 7.32 6.93
CA ASP A 34 -8.38 6.13 7.74
C ASP A 34 -7.82 4.83 7.11
N VAL A 35 -7.77 4.79 5.78
CA VAL A 35 -7.32 3.63 5.01
C VAL A 35 -5.92 3.79 4.43
N ALA A 36 -5.37 5.00 4.45
CA ALA A 36 -4.02 5.24 3.94
C ALA A 36 -2.97 4.49 4.77
N GLY A 37 -1.99 3.94 4.09
CA GLY A 37 -0.91 3.17 4.73
C GLY A 37 -0.25 2.18 3.78
N THR A 38 0.68 1.42 4.34
CA THR A 38 1.39 0.37 3.62
C THR A 38 0.86 -0.98 4.07
N TYR A 39 0.40 -1.77 3.11
CA TYR A 39 -0.13 -3.11 3.29
C TYR A 39 0.79 -4.12 2.64
N GLN A 40 1.05 -5.24 3.32
CA GLN A 40 1.87 -6.34 2.83
C GLN A 40 1.00 -7.48 2.32
N LEU A 41 1.37 -8.11 1.21
CA LEU A 41 0.70 -9.30 0.70
C LEU A 41 0.89 -10.46 1.67
N THR A 42 -0.20 -10.93 2.25
CA THR A 42 -0.19 -12.02 3.24
C THR A 42 -0.75 -13.32 2.68
N VAL A 43 -1.65 -13.22 1.69
CA VAL A 43 -2.21 -14.39 1.01
C VAL A 43 -2.31 -14.11 -0.49
N PHE A 44 -1.85 -15.05 -1.30
CA PHE A 44 -2.06 -15.12 -2.73
C PHE A 44 -2.61 -16.50 -3.08
N GLN A 45 -3.79 -16.55 -3.75
CA GLN A 45 -4.45 -17.81 -4.13
C GLN A 45 -4.60 -18.80 -2.97
N ASN A 46 -5.04 -18.32 -1.81
CA ASN A 46 -5.24 -19.09 -0.56
C ASN A 46 -3.95 -19.66 0.06
N ALA A 47 -2.77 -19.17 -0.33
CA ALA A 47 -1.50 -19.58 0.25
C ALA A 47 -0.67 -18.35 0.67
N THR A 48 0.15 -18.51 1.71
CA THR A 48 1.07 -17.47 2.18
C THR A 48 2.31 -17.42 1.28
N PRO A 49 2.68 -16.25 0.71
CA PRO A 49 3.91 -16.10 -0.04
C PRO A 49 5.16 -16.50 0.79
N PRO A 50 6.20 -17.11 0.13
CA PRO A 50 6.31 -17.38 -1.29
C PRO A 50 5.44 -18.55 -1.76
N VAL A 51 4.78 -18.37 -2.92
CA VAL A 51 3.88 -19.38 -3.52
C VAL A 51 4.33 -19.69 -4.94
N THR A 52 4.54 -20.97 -5.23
CA THR A 52 5.02 -21.42 -6.54
C THR A 52 3.92 -22.16 -7.30
N TYR A 53 3.72 -21.76 -8.55
CA TYR A 53 2.83 -22.41 -9.51
C TYR A 53 3.63 -22.98 -10.66
N THR A 54 3.27 -24.19 -11.09
CA THR A 54 3.87 -24.84 -12.26
C THR A 54 2.94 -24.68 -13.45
N TYR A 55 3.49 -24.26 -14.57
CA TYR A 55 2.79 -24.03 -15.83
C TYR A 55 3.33 -24.94 -16.92
N SER A 56 2.43 -25.51 -17.72
CA SER A 56 2.77 -26.24 -18.93
C SER A 56 3.16 -25.29 -20.05
N ALA A 57 3.83 -25.80 -21.09
CA ALA A 57 4.18 -25.00 -22.27
C ALA A 57 2.97 -24.35 -22.91
N GLY A 58 3.06 -23.04 -23.20
CA GLY A 58 2.01 -22.25 -23.81
C GLY A 58 0.83 -21.88 -22.92
N GLN A 59 0.91 -22.17 -21.60
CA GLN A 59 -0.17 -21.86 -20.66
C GLN A 59 -0.17 -20.37 -20.23
N ILE A 60 1.02 -19.76 -20.13
CA ILE A 60 1.20 -18.33 -19.89
C ILE A 60 2.34 -17.80 -20.77
N ASP A 61 2.23 -16.52 -21.18
CA ASP A 61 3.22 -15.90 -22.09
C ASP A 61 4.63 -15.79 -21.47
N ALA A 62 4.71 -15.60 -20.15
CA ALA A 62 5.98 -15.54 -19.43
C ALA A 62 6.76 -16.87 -19.45
N LEU A 63 6.09 -17.99 -19.71
CA LEU A 63 6.64 -19.34 -19.70
C LEU A 63 6.23 -20.12 -20.96
N PRO A 64 6.67 -19.71 -22.17
CA PRO A 64 6.22 -20.31 -23.43
C PRO A 64 6.58 -21.81 -23.53
N ASN A 65 7.64 -22.24 -22.86
CA ASN A 65 8.06 -23.66 -22.81
C ASN A 65 7.71 -24.35 -21.48
N GLY A 66 6.84 -23.72 -20.67
CA GLY A 66 6.52 -24.15 -19.32
C GLY A 66 7.60 -23.79 -18.30
N GLY A 67 7.34 -24.11 -17.05
CA GLY A 67 8.21 -23.80 -15.92
C GLY A 67 7.44 -23.41 -14.66
N THR A 68 8.06 -22.63 -13.79
CA THR A 68 7.46 -22.18 -12.53
C THR A 68 7.45 -20.65 -12.42
N LEU A 69 6.40 -20.13 -11.78
CA LEU A 69 6.29 -18.75 -11.35
C LEU A 69 6.08 -18.75 -9.83
N THR A 70 6.97 -18.09 -9.12
CA THR A 70 6.93 -17.97 -7.66
C THR A 70 6.64 -16.54 -7.27
N TRP A 71 5.50 -16.29 -6.66
CA TRP A 71 5.18 -15.01 -6.01
C TRP A 71 5.91 -14.96 -4.68
N THR A 72 6.83 -14.00 -4.52
CA THR A 72 7.71 -13.94 -3.34
C THR A 72 7.13 -13.06 -2.25
N ASP A 73 6.64 -11.90 -2.61
CA ASP A 73 6.05 -10.90 -1.72
C ASP A 73 5.26 -9.86 -2.52
N GLY A 74 4.60 -8.95 -1.82
CA GLY A 74 3.91 -7.83 -2.43
C GLY A 74 3.62 -6.73 -1.43
N THR A 75 3.51 -5.51 -1.92
CA THR A 75 3.22 -4.31 -1.14
C THR A 75 2.18 -3.47 -1.86
N MET A 76 1.18 -2.99 -1.12
CA MET A 76 0.22 -2.00 -1.59
C MET A 76 0.30 -0.76 -0.71
N VAL A 77 0.61 0.39 -1.28
CA VAL A 77 0.63 1.69 -0.59
C VAL A 77 -0.61 2.46 -1.00
N LEU A 78 -1.47 2.77 -0.04
CA LEU A 78 -2.62 3.67 -0.21
C LEU A 78 -2.25 5.04 0.34
N ASN A 79 -2.38 6.09 -0.48
CA ASN A 79 -2.14 7.47 -0.07
C ASN A 79 -3.46 8.14 0.31
N SER A 80 -3.42 9.05 1.28
CA SER A 80 -4.60 9.77 1.76
C SER A 80 -5.29 10.65 0.69
N ASN A 81 -4.60 10.93 -0.41
CA ASN A 81 -5.14 11.66 -1.56
C ASN A 81 -5.90 10.78 -2.58
N GLY A 82 -6.07 9.49 -2.32
CA GLY A 82 -6.77 8.55 -3.20
C GLY A 82 -5.90 7.94 -4.31
N THR A 83 -4.57 8.05 -4.21
CA THR A 83 -3.67 7.34 -5.12
C THR A 83 -3.12 6.06 -4.49
N PHE A 84 -2.79 5.06 -5.30
CA PHE A 84 -2.15 3.84 -4.83
C PHE A 84 -0.95 3.44 -5.67
N THR A 85 -0.08 2.65 -5.05
CA THR A 85 0.98 1.90 -5.74
C THR A 85 0.95 0.47 -5.21
N GLU A 86 0.81 -0.49 -6.10
CA GLU A 86 0.95 -1.91 -5.81
C GLU A 86 2.23 -2.42 -6.47
N THR A 87 3.01 -3.18 -5.73
CA THR A 87 4.23 -3.85 -6.23
C THR A 87 4.16 -5.30 -5.80
N ASN A 88 4.18 -6.23 -6.75
CA ASN A 88 4.21 -7.67 -6.50
C ASN A 88 5.49 -8.23 -7.10
N ASN A 89 6.34 -8.81 -6.26
CA ASN A 89 7.59 -9.41 -6.65
C ASN A 89 7.39 -10.90 -6.96
N TYR A 90 8.03 -11.35 -8.03
CA TYR A 90 7.94 -12.75 -8.44
C TYR A 90 9.22 -13.21 -9.15
N GLU A 91 9.40 -14.52 -9.16
CA GLU A 91 10.49 -15.20 -9.85
C GLU A 91 9.91 -16.08 -10.95
N VAL A 92 10.54 -16.04 -12.11
CA VAL A 92 10.20 -16.88 -13.28
C VAL A 92 11.34 -17.85 -13.51
N THR A 93 11.04 -19.15 -13.50
CA THR A 93 12.01 -20.22 -13.80
C THR A 93 11.49 -21.02 -15.00
N PRO A 94 11.95 -20.74 -16.23
CA PRO A 94 11.60 -21.52 -17.41
C PRO A 94 12.07 -22.98 -17.29
N SER A 95 11.37 -23.91 -17.93
CA SER A 95 11.81 -25.32 -18.00
C SER A 95 13.21 -25.39 -18.59
N GLY A 96 14.16 -25.91 -17.80
CA GLY A 96 15.58 -26.03 -18.20
C GLY A 96 16.35 -24.71 -18.25
N GLY A 97 15.74 -23.58 -17.79
CA GLY A 97 16.34 -22.24 -17.75
C GLY A 97 16.78 -21.82 -16.35
N GLN A 98 17.31 -20.61 -16.29
CA GLN A 98 17.68 -19.96 -15.03
C GLN A 98 16.52 -19.16 -14.46
N THR A 99 16.44 -19.05 -13.13
CA THR A 99 15.49 -18.18 -12.44
C THR A 99 15.86 -16.72 -12.64
N THR A 100 14.84 -15.91 -12.94
CA THR A 100 14.93 -14.45 -13.03
C THR A 100 13.89 -13.83 -12.11
N SER A 101 14.30 -12.84 -11.30
CA SER A 101 13.40 -12.05 -10.49
C SER A 101 12.82 -10.88 -11.29
N SER A 102 11.55 -10.57 -11.05
CA SER A 102 10.82 -9.47 -11.69
C SER A 102 9.82 -8.87 -10.71
N ALA A 103 9.25 -7.73 -11.06
CA ALA A 103 8.18 -7.10 -10.30
C ALA A 103 7.07 -6.62 -11.24
N PHE A 104 5.84 -6.82 -10.80
CA PHE A 104 4.67 -6.19 -11.38
C PHE A 104 4.34 -4.94 -10.55
N VAL A 105 4.31 -3.78 -11.19
CA VAL A 105 3.99 -2.50 -10.54
C VAL A 105 2.73 -1.91 -11.16
N SER A 106 1.77 -1.55 -10.32
CA SER A 106 0.53 -0.87 -10.71
C SER A 106 0.39 0.42 -9.93
N ILE A 107 0.18 1.55 -10.61
CA ILE A 107 0.00 2.87 -10.01
C ILE A 107 -1.31 3.44 -10.53
N GLY A 108 -2.13 3.99 -9.64
CA GLY A 108 -3.43 4.52 -10.02
C GLY A 108 -4.13 5.26 -8.90
N THR A 109 -5.45 5.27 -8.98
CA THR A 109 -6.34 5.86 -7.99
C THR A 109 -7.25 4.81 -7.40
N PHE A 110 -7.72 5.06 -6.18
CA PHE A 110 -8.74 4.25 -5.55
C PHE A 110 -9.86 5.12 -4.96
N THR A 111 -11.02 4.52 -4.78
CA THR A 111 -12.15 5.08 -4.03
C THR A 111 -12.64 4.08 -3.00
N VAL A 112 -13.15 4.58 -1.87
CA VAL A 112 -13.73 3.74 -0.81
C VAL A 112 -15.17 4.16 -0.55
N ASN A 113 -16.06 3.18 -0.51
CA ASN A 113 -17.47 3.36 -0.18
C ASN A 113 -17.87 2.33 0.89
N GLY A 114 -17.87 2.75 2.15
CA GLY A 114 -18.04 1.84 3.27
C GLY A 114 -16.89 0.85 3.37
N THR A 115 -17.15 -0.43 3.13
CA THR A 115 -16.12 -1.49 3.11
C THR A 115 -15.70 -1.88 1.69
N GLU A 116 -16.27 -1.30 0.67
CA GLU A 116 -15.90 -1.53 -0.72
C GLU A 116 -14.75 -0.61 -1.12
N ILE A 117 -13.77 -1.14 -1.84
CA ILE A 117 -12.65 -0.38 -2.39
C ILE A 117 -12.53 -0.71 -3.88
N ASP A 118 -12.50 0.34 -4.72
CA ASP A 118 -12.35 0.24 -6.16
C ASP A 118 -11.03 0.85 -6.59
N PHE A 119 -10.30 0.15 -7.44
CA PHE A 119 -9.01 0.55 -7.98
C PHE A 119 -9.09 0.79 -9.47
N SER A 120 -8.40 1.83 -9.93
CA SER A 120 -8.27 2.20 -11.34
C SER A 120 -6.80 2.55 -11.63
N ALA A 121 -6.13 1.70 -12.39
CA ALA A 121 -4.77 1.95 -12.87
C ALA A 121 -4.80 2.15 -14.39
N PRO A 122 -4.37 3.31 -14.88
CA PRO A 122 -4.23 3.56 -16.32
C PRO A 122 -3.15 2.67 -16.93
N PRO A 123 -3.12 2.51 -18.27
CA PRO A 123 -2.08 1.75 -18.93
C PRO A 123 -0.68 2.27 -18.57
N GLN A 124 0.22 1.36 -18.19
CA GLN A 124 1.59 1.68 -17.83
C GLN A 124 2.55 0.69 -18.51
N ASN A 125 3.66 1.18 -19.06
CA ASN A 125 4.73 0.35 -19.63
C ASN A 125 4.23 -0.78 -20.55
N GLN A 126 3.27 -0.50 -21.44
CA GLN A 126 2.62 -1.44 -22.37
C GLN A 126 1.57 -2.39 -21.72
N ALA A 127 1.35 -2.34 -20.42
CA ALA A 127 0.23 -3.04 -19.79
C ALA A 127 -1.10 -2.34 -20.12
N SER A 128 -2.18 -3.11 -20.24
CA SER A 128 -3.54 -2.59 -20.37
C SER A 128 -3.99 -1.85 -19.09
N ALA A 129 -5.01 -1.00 -19.19
CA ALA A 129 -5.67 -0.43 -18.02
C ALA A 129 -6.20 -1.56 -17.14
N ARG A 130 -6.06 -1.39 -15.83
CA ARG A 130 -6.45 -2.37 -14.82
C ARG A 130 -7.54 -1.78 -13.94
N PHE A 131 -8.66 -2.49 -13.80
CA PHE A 131 -9.78 -2.12 -12.94
C PHE A 131 -10.13 -3.33 -12.09
N PHE A 132 -10.10 -3.17 -10.78
CA PHE A 132 -10.44 -4.23 -9.85
C PHE A 132 -11.08 -3.67 -8.59
N SER A 133 -11.93 -4.47 -7.97
CA SER A 133 -12.68 -4.10 -6.76
C SER A 133 -12.44 -5.13 -5.68
N GLY A 134 -12.55 -4.69 -4.44
CA GLY A 134 -12.37 -5.53 -3.29
C GLY A 134 -13.06 -5.00 -2.05
N THR A 135 -12.67 -5.53 -0.92
CA THR A 135 -13.11 -5.06 0.39
C THR A 135 -11.94 -4.56 1.22
N ILE A 136 -12.18 -3.48 1.97
CA ILE A 136 -11.24 -2.99 2.98
C ILE A 136 -11.94 -2.98 4.34
N VAL A 137 -11.38 -3.69 5.31
CA VAL A 137 -11.91 -3.77 6.68
C VAL A 137 -10.75 -3.69 7.65
N SER A 138 -10.72 -2.64 8.44
CA SER A 138 -9.64 -2.35 9.41
C SER A 138 -8.26 -2.28 8.73
N ASP A 139 -7.44 -3.29 8.94
CA ASP A 139 -6.07 -3.42 8.47
C ASP A 139 -5.92 -4.35 7.24
N ARG A 140 -7.06 -4.79 6.65
CA ARG A 140 -7.08 -5.81 5.61
C ARG A 140 -7.74 -5.32 4.34
N ILE A 141 -7.11 -5.64 3.21
CA ILE A 141 -7.66 -5.48 1.86
C ILE A 141 -7.73 -6.86 1.22
N ASN A 142 -8.91 -7.22 0.69
CA ASN A 142 -9.10 -8.43 -0.10
C ASN A 142 -9.66 -8.05 -1.46
N TYR A 143 -9.11 -8.58 -2.52
CA TYR A 143 -9.69 -8.45 -3.85
C TYR A 143 -9.44 -9.69 -4.71
N ILE A 144 -10.25 -9.82 -5.77
CA ILE A 144 -10.08 -10.84 -6.79
C ILE A 144 -9.95 -10.12 -8.13
N GLU A 145 -8.93 -10.48 -8.87
CA GLU A 145 -8.71 -9.99 -10.22
C GLU A 145 -8.86 -11.15 -11.22
N ALA A 146 -9.58 -10.91 -12.29
CA ALA A 146 -9.71 -11.86 -13.39
C ALA A 146 -8.73 -11.48 -14.50
N ASP A 147 -7.82 -12.38 -14.85
CA ASP A 147 -6.90 -12.23 -15.96
C ASP A 147 -6.84 -13.53 -16.77
N GLY A 148 -7.00 -13.43 -18.10
CA GLY A 148 -6.95 -14.59 -18.99
C GLY A 148 -7.95 -15.70 -18.68
N GLY A 149 -9.08 -15.39 -17.99
CA GLY A 149 -10.07 -16.36 -17.53
C GLY A 149 -9.71 -17.08 -16.22
N VAL A 150 -8.64 -16.64 -15.56
CA VAL A 150 -8.22 -17.12 -14.24
C VAL A 150 -8.50 -16.02 -13.21
N ASN A 151 -9.05 -16.40 -12.06
CA ASN A 151 -9.24 -15.50 -10.94
C ASN A 151 -8.07 -15.58 -9.98
N PHE A 152 -7.45 -14.44 -9.70
CA PHE A 152 -6.35 -14.30 -8.74
C PHE A 152 -6.88 -13.62 -7.48
N ALA A 153 -6.79 -14.28 -6.34
CA ALA A 153 -7.22 -13.77 -5.04
C ALA A 153 -6.03 -13.25 -4.24
N TYR A 154 -6.17 -12.04 -3.73
CA TYR A 154 -5.13 -11.34 -2.95
C TYR A 154 -5.68 -10.94 -1.59
N GLU A 155 -4.87 -11.09 -0.54
CA GLU A 155 -5.08 -10.48 0.76
C GLU A 155 -3.84 -9.70 1.16
N TYR A 156 -4.04 -8.42 1.46
CA TYR A 156 -3.01 -7.53 1.99
C TYR A 156 -3.37 -7.14 3.43
N ARG A 157 -2.36 -6.99 4.30
CA ARG A 157 -2.52 -6.51 5.68
C ARG A 157 -1.53 -5.39 6.00
N ARG A 158 -2.02 -4.43 6.78
CA ARG A 158 -1.23 -3.33 7.34
C ARG A 158 -0.67 -3.69 8.71
#